data_4bc159f11438f084cb23332cc606bb33
#
_entry.id   4bc159f11438f084cb23332cc606bb33
#
_cell.length_a   1.000
_cell.length_b   1.000
_cell.length_c   1.000
_cell.angle_alpha   90.00
_cell.angle_beta   90.00
_cell.angle_gamma   90.00
#
_symmetry.space_group_name_H-M   'P 1'
#
loop_
_entity.id
_entity.type
_entity.pdbx_description
1 polymer ?
#
loop_
_entity_poly.entity_id
_entity_poly.type
_entity_poly.pdbx_seq_one_letter_code
_entity_poly.pdbx_strand_id
1 'polypeptide(L)'
;MPCEGVCITIDMDWAHDDIIRYTLEDMVRRNLTATWFVTHDTPIISEICDAGHALGLHPNFNHLLTGGDGKVFAEDILMSLATIAPDAKCVRSHSLVQSSRLAALFAKHGLSHDANPYLPFEQLGLVSPWQGPAGLVHVSHGWEDDVFLLNNGPAPREALRLEGVFVIDFHPIHYFLNCISYDDYDACRGHLDEVGFLAEHVREPGSGGVADQLQELFDDQVMSQIPCVELVDLKPPKLS
;
A
#
# COMPACT_ATOMS: atom_id res chain seq x y z
N MET A 1 -15.95 -0.23 20.22
CA MET A 1 -15.98 -0.97 18.95
C MET A 1 -14.63 -1.65 18.84
N PRO A 2 -14.52 -2.86 18.28
CA PRO A 2 -13.23 -3.55 18.26
C PRO A 2 -12.19 -2.84 17.41
N CYS A 3 -12.47 -2.46 16.16
CA CYS A 3 -11.53 -1.73 15.32
C CYS A 3 -11.59 -0.22 15.63
N GLU A 4 -10.42 0.37 15.86
CA GLU A 4 -10.26 1.77 16.32
C GLU A 4 -10.00 2.73 15.16
N GLY A 5 -9.55 2.21 14.02
CA GLY A 5 -9.27 2.96 12.80
C GLY A 5 -8.86 2.06 11.66
N VAL A 6 -8.99 2.56 10.43
CA VAL A 6 -8.46 1.90 9.23
C VAL A 6 -7.44 2.82 8.58
N CYS A 7 -6.24 2.30 8.30
CA CYS A 7 -5.21 2.96 7.54
C CYS A 7 -5.15 2.30 6.15
N ILE A 8 -5.51 3.06 5.13
CA ILE A 8 -5.47 2.60 3.74
C ILE A 8 -4.12 2.98 3.14
N THR A 9 -3.43 2.01 2.58
CA THR A 9 -2.18 2.22 1.85
C THR A 9 -2.31 1.64 0.45
N ILE A 10 -1.65 2.28 -0.52
CA ILE A 10 -1.76 1.95 -1.94
C ILE A 10 -0.36 2.01 -2.56
N ASP A 11 0.11 0.89 -3.07
CA ASP A 11 1.38 0.81 -3.78
C ASP A 11 1.13 1.05 -5.28
N MET A 12 1.69 2.12 -5.84
CA MET A 12 1.38 2.54 -7.22
C MET A 12 1.93 1.58 -8.29
N ASP A 13 2.99 0.88 -8.01
CA ASP A 13 3.64 -0.19 -8.79
C ASP A 13 3.68 0.05 -10.32
N TRP A 14 4.08 1.28 -10.71
CA TRP A 14 4.17 1.70 -12.12
C TRP A 14 2.88 1.55 -12.92
N ALA A 15 1.73 1.52 -12.26
CA ALA A 15 0.45 1.48 -12.93
C ALA A 15 0.25 2.74 -13.81
N HIS A 16 -0.47 2.59 -14.91
CA HIS A 16 -0.82 3.70 -15.80
C HIS A 16 -1.63 4.76 -15.05
N ASP A 17 -1.43 6.04 -15.35
CA ASP A 17 -2.11 7.16 -14.69
C ASP A 17 -3.64 7.03 -14.65
N ASP A 18 -4.26 6.52 -15.71
CA ASP A 18 -5.71 6.34 -15.75
C ASP A 18 -6.19 5.23 -14.80
N ILE A 19 -5.36 4.22 -14.54
CA ILE A 19 -5.65 3.17 -13.56
C ILE A 19 -5.52 3.72 -12.14
N ILE A 20 -4.48 4.50 -11.88
CA ILE A 20 -4.30 5.21 -10.60
C ILE A 20 -5.47 6.17 -10.38
N ARG A 21 -5.85 6.95 -11.40
CA ARG A 21 -6.98 7.89 -11.34
C ARG A 21 -8.31 7.19 -11.04
N TYR A 22 -8.56 6.04 -11.67
CA TYR A 22 -9.76 5.24 -11.37
C TYR A 22 -9.86 4.91 -9.87
N THR A 23 -8.75 4.48 -9.27
CA THR A 23 -8.68 4.18 -7.84
C THR A 23 -8.84 5.44 -6.98
N LEU A 24 -8.18 6.54 -7.37
CA LEU A 24 -8.26 7.83 -6.68
C LEU A 24 -9.70 8.37 -6.66
N GLU A 25 -10.39 8.33 -7.80
CA GLU A 25 -11.79 8.77 -7.92
C GLU A 25 -12.72 7.97 -7.02
N ASP A 26 -12.48 6.66 -6.84
CA ASP A 26 -13.26 5.84 -5.92
C ASP A 26 -13.00 6.23 -4.46
N MET A 27 -11.74 6.44 -4.07
CA MET A 27 -11.40 6.93 -2.72
C MET A 27 -12.06 8.27 -2.42
N VAL A 28 -11.97 9.23 -3.34
CA VAL A 28 -12.60 10.55 -3.22
C VAL A 28 -14.12 10.45 -3.11
N ARG A 29 -14.76 9.66 -3.96
CA ARG A 29 -16.22 9.46 -3.93
C ARG A 29 -16.71 8.90 -2.59
N ARG A 30 -15.91 8.05 -1.97
CA ARG A 30 -16.20 7.42 -0.67
C ARG A 30 -15.78 8.29 0.52
N ASN A 31 -15.13 9.43 0.27
CA ASN A 31 -14.53 10.29 1.31
C ASN A 31 -13.53 9.51 2.19
N LEU A 32 -12.72 8.67 1.56
CA LEU A 32 -11.64 7.91 2.19
C LEU A 32 -10.30 8.59 1.88
N THR A 33 -9.41 8.59 2.85
CA THR A 33 -8.01 9.03 2.67
C THR A 33 -7.07 7.83 2.69
N ALA A 34 -5.97 7.94 1.95
CA ALA A 34 -4.96 6.88 1.83
C ALA A 34 -3.55 7.47 1.82
N THR A 35 -2.56 6.64 2.13
CA THR A 35 -1.15 6.91 1.85
C THR A 35 -0.76 6.18 0.57
N TRP A 36 -0.32 6.93 -0.44
CA TRP A 36 0.11 6.40 -1.73
C TRP A 36 1.62 6.28 -1.78
N PHE A 37 2.12 5.08 -2.01
CA PHE A 37 3.55 4.80 -2.11
C PHE A 37 4.02 4.95 -3.55
N VAL A 38 4.77 6.04 -3.81
CA VAL A 38 5.17 6.44 -5.16
C VAL A 38 6.36 5.64 -5.67
N THR A 39 6.28 5.21 -6.93
CA THR A 39 7.31 4.44 -7.65
C THR A 39 8.02 5.24 -8.73
N HIS A 40 7.39 6.27 -9.28
CA HIS A 40 7.87 7.04 -10.43
C HIS A 40 7.27 8.44 -10.47
N ASP A 41 7.88 9.33 -11.24
CA ASP A 41 7.37 10.67 -11.50
C ASP A 41 6.23 10.63 -12.54
N THR A 42 5.08 11.17 -12.16
CA THR A 42 3.90 11.20 -13.00
C THR A 42 2.97 12.35 -12.60
N PRO A 43 2.22 12.96 -13.56
CA PRO A 43 1.28 14.05 -13.27
C PRO A 43 0.19 13.71 -12.25
N ILE A 44 -0.21 12.44 -12.12
CA ILE A 44 -1.27 12.00 -11.20
C ILE A 44 -0.92 12.28 -9.75
N ILE A 45 0.36 12.42 -9.38
CA ILE A 45 0.81 12.71 -8.02
C ILE A 45 0.23 14.02 -7.50
N SER A 46 0.14 15.04 -8.36
CA SER A 46 -0.49 16.31 -7.96
C SER A 46 -1.98 16.15 -7.69
N GLU A 47 -2.69 15.35 -8.48
CA GLU A 47 -4.11 15.05 -8.27
C GLU A 47 -4.33 14.31 -6.94
N ILE A 48 -3.45 13.35 -6.60
CA ILE A 48 -3.46 12.63 -5.31
C ILE A 48 -3.31 13.62 -4.14
N CYS A 49 -2.32 14.53 -4.21
CA CYS A 49 -2.08 15.54 -3.19
C CYS A 49 -3.25 16.53 -3.07
N ASP A 50 -3.77 17.02 -4.20
CA ASP A 50 -4.89 17.97 -4.25
C ASP A 50 -6.19 17.36 -3.67
N ALA A 51 -6.35 16.04 -3.77
CA ALA A 51 -7.43 15.30 -3.16
C ALA A 51 -7.25 15.07 -1.64
N GLY A 52 -6.13 15.51 -1.05
CA GLY A 52 -5.87 15.42 0.39
C GLY A 52 -5.29 14.08 0.86
N HIS A 53 -4.73 13.29 -0.05
CA HIS A 53 -4.04 12.05 0.27
C HIS A 53 -2.57 12.30 0.63
N ALA A 54 -1.98 11.41 1.43
CA ALA A 54 -0.56 11.44 1.78
C ALA A 54 0.30 10.66 0.79
N LEU A 55 1.59 11.00 0.68
CA LEU A 55 2.57 10.26 -0.11
C LEU A 55 3.58 9.54 0.79
N GLY A 56 3.96 8.34 0.38
CA GLY A 56 5.10 7.56 0.87
C GLY A 56 6.05 7.20 -0.26
N LEU A 57 7.22 6.68 0.06
CA LEU A 57 8.21 6.24 -0.93
C LEU A 57 8.13 4.72 -1.14
N HIS A 58 8.15 4.28 -2.42
CA HIS A 58 8.14 2.86 -2.81
C HIS A 58 9.39 2.45 -3.59
N PRO A 59 10.58 2.46 -2.94
CA PRO A 59 11.83 2.15 -3.63
C PRO A 59 11.93 0.68 -4.02
N ASN A 60 12.34 0.42 -5.28
CA ASN A 60 12.62 -0.93 -5.76
C ASN A 60 14.10 -1.28 -5.62
N PHE A 61 14.41 -2.14 -4.68
CA PHE A 61 15.77 -2.64 -4.41
C PHE A 61 16.05 -4.02 -5.02
N ASN A 62 15.12 -4.62 -5.78
CA ASN A 62 15.22 -6.00 -6.24
C ASN A 62 16.48 -6.28 -7.06
N HIS A 63 16.92 -5.34 -7.91
CA HIS A 63 18.14 -5.51 -8.69
C HIS A 63 19.42 -5.59 -7.82
N LEU A 64 19.41 -4.99 -6.63
CA LEU A 64 20.54 -5.07 -5.69
C LEU A 64 20.64 -6.45 -5.04
N LEU A 65 19.52 -7.19 -4.92
CA LEU A 65 19.50 -8.55 -4.36
C LEU A 65 20.19 -9.57 -5.26
N THR A 66 20.27 -9.30 -6.56
CA THR A 66 20.94 -10.17 -7.55
C THR A 66 22.39 -9.77 -7.81
N GLY A 67 22.96 -8.91 -6.94
CA GLY A 67 24.36 -8.49 -7.01
C GLY A 67 24.58 -7.14 -7.72
N GLY A 68 23.57 -6.60 -8.39
CA GLY A 68 23.64 -5.31 -9.10
C GLY A 68 24.78 -5.23 -10.10
N ASP A 69 24.90 -4.13 -10.79
CA ASP A 69 26.04 -3.82 -11.71
C ASP A 69 27.10 -2.93 -11.03
N GLY A 70 26.94 -2.63 -9.73
CA GLY A 70 27.83 -1.78 -8.95
C GLY A 70 27.75 -0.28 -9.26
N LYS A 71 26.78 0.15 -10.09
CA LYS A 71 26.64 1.55 -10.51
C LYS A 71 25.51 2.28 -9.78
N VAL A 72 24.50 1.56 -9.29
CA VAL A 72 23.35 2.13 -8.59
C VAL A 72 23.35 1.62 -7.17
N PHE A 73 23.24 2.50 -6.21
CA PHE A 73 23.17 2.19 -4.78
C PHE A 73 21.76 2.40 -4.23
N ALA A 74 21.47 1.76 -3.09
CA ALA A 74 20.16 1.92 -2.43
C ALA A 74 19.83 3.39 -2.10
N GLU A 75 20.86 4.20 -1.82
CA GLU A 75 20.68 5.63 -1.55
C GLU A 75 20.24 6.39 -2.80
N ASP A 76 20.78 6.05 -3.99
CA ASP A 76 20.39 6.71 -5.25
C ASP A 76 18.93 6.44 -5.59
N ILE A 77 18.47 5.19 -5.36
CA ILE A 77 17.08 4.80 -5.58
C ILE A 77 16.15 5.56 -4.63
N LEU A 78 16.49 5.59 -3.34
CA LEU A 78 15.69 6.30 -2.34
C LEU A 78 15.60 7.79 -2.65
N MET A 79 16.74 8.42 -2.99
CA MET A 79 16.82 9.85 -3.25
C MET A 79 16.10 10.27 -4.53
N SER A 80 16.06 9.40 -5.55
CA SER A 80 15.27 9.68 -6.76
C SER A 80 13.78 9.83 -6.43
N LEU A 81 13.23 8.98 -5.56
CA LEU A 81 11.86 9.10 -5.10
C LEU A 81 11.63 10.27 -4.13
N ALA A 82 12.61 10.57 -3.28
CA ALA A 82 12.53 11.71 -2.39
C ALA A 82 12.50 13.06 -3.13
N THR A 83 12.96 13.13 -4.39
CA THR A 83 12.76 14.32 -5.24
C THR A 83 11.33 14.45 -5.74
N ILE A 84 10.63 13.33 -5.91
CA ILE A 84 9.23 13.30 -6.35
C ILE A 84 8.29 13.63 -5.19
N ALA A 85 8.54 13.03 -4.02
CA ALA A 85 7.74 13.21 -2.80
C ALA A 85 8.61 13.70 -1.63
N PRO A 86 9.05 14.97 -1.63
CA PRO A 86 10.04 15.51 -0.67
C PRO A 86 9.52 15.56 0.77
N ASP A 87 8.21 15.62 0.94
CA ASP A 87 7.57 15.66 2.27
C ASP A 87 7.21 14.29 2.82
N ALA A 88 7.46 13.22 2.07
CA ALA A 88 7.18 11.84 2.50
C ALA A 88 7.95 11.52 3.80
N LYS A 89 7.25 10.88 4.75
CA LYS A 89 7.80 10.44 6.05
C LYS A 89 7.75 8.94 6.24
N CYS A 90 7.12 8.22 5.31
CA CYS A 90 6.99 6.77 5.36
C CYS A 90 7.57 6.11 4.10
N VAL A 91 7.95 4.86 4.25
CA VAL A 91 8.51 4.03 3.19
C VAL A 91 7.93 2.61 3.27
N ARG A 92 7.62 2.06 2.10
CA ARG A 92 7.45 0.62 1.88
C ARG A 92 8.28 0.26 0.65
N SER A 93 9.22 -0.65 0.79
CA SER A 93 10.04 -1.09 -0.34
C SER A 93 9.25 -2.06 -1.22
N HIS A 94 9.34 -1.91 -2.52
CA HIS A 94 8.76 -2.87 -3.45
C HIS A 94 9.20 -4.30 -3.11
N SER A 95 8.26 -5.25 -3.18
CA SER A 95 8.46 -6.64 -2.73
C SER A 95 8.88 -6.75 -1.25
N LEU A 96 8.52 -5.78 -0.40
CA LEU A 96 8.77 -5.75 1.05
C LEU A 96 10.24 -5.97 1.44
N VAL A 97 11.19 -5.52 0.62
CA VAL A 97 12.64 -5.71 0.88
C VAL A 97 13.07 -4.97 2.14
N GLN A 98 13.55 -5.69 3.13
CA GLN A 98 13.94 -5.16 4.43
C GLN A 98 15.37 -5.56 4.82
N SER A 99 16.07 -4.64 5.50
CA SER A 99 17.31 -4.94 6.20
C SER A 99 17.65 -3.84 7.20
N SER A 100 18.51 -4.14 8.19
CA SER A 100 19.00 -3.12 9.14
C SER A 100 19.77 -1.99 8.45
N ARG A 101 20.40 -2.26 7.30
CA ARG A 101 21.09 -1.24 6.50
C ARG A 101 20.11 -0.29 5.81
N LEU A 102 19.00 -0.82 5.27
CA LEU A 102 17.95 -0.01 4.70
C LEU A 102 17.24 0.82 5.77
N ALA A 103 16.95 0.25 6.94
CA ALA A 103 16.38 0.99 8.06
C ALA A 103 17.26 2.18 8.47
N ALA A 104 18.59 1.98 8.58
CA ALA A 104 19.52 3.06 8.86
C ALA A 104 19.56 4.12 7.75
N LEU A 105 19.44 3.71 6.48
CA LEU A 105 19.36 4.61 5.33
C LEU A 105 18.09 5.45 5.38
N PHE A 106 16.94 4.84 5.62
CA PHE A 106 15.64 5.52 5.72
C PHE A 106 15.67 6.58 6.81
N ALA A 107 16.14 6.23 8.01
CA ALA A 107 16.28 7.18 9.12
C ALA A 107 17.26 8.32 8.81
N LYS A 108 18.40 8.03 8.14
CA LYS A 108 19.37 9.04 7.69
C LYS A 108 18.72 10.10 6.80
N HIS A 109 17.76 9.70 5.97
CA HIS A 109 17.06 10.60 5.04
C HIS A 109 15.74 11.16 5.60
N GLY A 110 15.52 11.07 6.91
CA GLY A 110 14.43 11.74 7.60
C GLY A 110 13.09 11.05 7.50
N LEU A 111 13.05 9.80 7.04
CA LEU A 111 11.87 8.95 7.13
C LEU A 111 11.68 8.52 8.58
N SER A 112 10.45 8.43 9.02
CA SER A 112 10.08 8.10 10.41
C SER A 112 9.31 6.79 10.52
N HIS A 113 8.65 6.34 9.45
CA HIS A 113 7.80 5.16 9.44
C HIS A 113 8.25 4.16 8.36
N ASP A 114 8.32 2.91 8.74
CA ASP A 114 8.62 1.76 7.88
C ASP A 114 7.38 0.86 7.82
N ALA A 115 6.72 0.81 6.67
CA ALA A 115 5.49 0.07 6.41
C ALA A 115 5.74 -1.27 5.70
N ASN A 116 6.98 -1.76 5.67
CA ASN A 116 7.33 -3.03 5.05
C ASN A 116 6.73 -4.28 5.72
N PRO A 117 6.57 -4.37 7.06
CA PRO A 117 6.15 -5.62 7.67
C PRO A 117 4.73 -6.03 7.25
N TYR A 118 4.60 -7.23 6.67
CA TYR A 118 3.32 -7.92 6.51
C TYR A 118 3.09 -8.87 7.68
N LEU A 119 2.00 -8.68 8.42
CA LEU A 119 1.63 -9.52 9.56
C LEU A 119 0.13 -9.87 9.42
N PRO A 120 -0.21 -11.07 8.92
CA PRO A 120 -1.57 -11.44 8.55
C PRO A 120 -2.52 -11.37 9.76
N PHE A 121 -3.59 -10.59 9.61
CA PHE A 121 -4.52 -10.32 10.72
C PHE A 121 -5.24 -11.56 11.21
N GLU A 122 -5.49 -12.54 10.34
CA GLU A 122 -6.17 -13.78 10.68
C GLU A 122 -5.35 -14.70 11.60
N GLN A 123 -4.03 -14.49 11.64
CA GLN A 123 -3.11 -15.27 12.47
C GLN A 123 -2.66 -14.52 13.71
N LEU A 124 -2.45 -13.20 13.59
CA LEU A 124 -1.77 -12.40 14.60
C LEU A 124 -2.67 -11.31 15.22
N GLY A 125 -3.90 -11.13 14.70
CA GLY A 125 -4.71 -9.98 15.05
C GLY A 125 -4.16 -8.67 14.48
N LEU A 126 -4.69 -7.53 14.91
CA LEU A 126 -4.18 -6.21 14.50
C LEU A 126 -2.97 -5.85 15.37
N VAL A 127 -1.79 -5.84 14.77
CA VAL A 127 -0.53 -5.59 15.48
C VAL A 127 -0.30 -4.09 15.61
N SER A 128 -0.15 -3.62 16.85
CA SER A 128 0.17 -2.21 17.11
C SER A 128 1.54 -1.84 16.56
N PRO A 129 1.72 -0.58 16.09
CA PRO A 129 3.03 -0.08 15.68
C PRO A 129 4.08 -0.25 16.78
N TRP A 130 5.33 -0.49 16.40
CA TRP A 130 6.42 -0.66 17.36
C TRP A 130 7.67 0.13 16.97
N GLN A 131 8.51 0.42 17.97
CA GLN A 131 9.78 1.07 17.74
C GLN A 131 10.79 0.06 17.22
N GLY A 132 11.27 0.26 16.01
CA GLY A 132 12.22 -0.62 15.35
C GLY A 132 13.65 -0.10 15.31
N PRO A 133 14.53 -0.75 14.54
CA PRO A 133 15.89 -0.31 14.31
C PRO A 133 15.98 1.13 13.80
N ALA A 134 17.10 1.79 14.09
CA ALA A 134 17.41 3.15 13.66
C ALA A 134 16.37 4.22 14.08
N GLY A 135 15.48 3.89 15.02
CA GLY A 135 14.47 4.83 15.51
C GLY A 135 13.21 4.95 14.63
N LEU A 136 13.05 4.07 13.65
CA LEU A 136 11.84 4.02 12.83
C LEU A 136 10.66 3.42 13.61
N VAL A 137 9.47 3.93 13.34
CA VAL A 137 8.22 3.28 13.72
C VAL A 137 7.87 2.27 12.66
N HIS A 138 7.81 0.99 13.02
CA HIS A 138 7.30 -0.04 12.13
C HIS A 138 5.79 -0.10 12.23
N VAL A 139 5.13 -0.09 11.08
CA VAL A 139 3.68 -0.23 10.92
C VAL A 139 3.44 -1.43 10.01
N SER A 140 2.89 -2.51 10.56
CA SER A 140 2.53 -3.67 9.74
C SER A 140 1.18 -3.47 9.06
N HIS A 141 1.08 -3.90 7.81
CA HIS A 141 -0.21 -4.12 7.20
C HIS A 141 -0.68 -5.56 7.48
N GLY A 142 -1.97 -5.71 7.74
CA GLY A 142 -2.57 -6.99 8.11
C GLY A 142 -3.19 -7.72 6.92
N TRP A 143 -3.43 -7.00 5.82
CA TRP A 143 -3.96 -7.52 4.57
C TRP A 143 -3.28 -6.86 3.39
N GLU A 144 -3.05 -7.64 2.35
CA GLU A 144 -2.41 -7.23 1.10
C GLU A 144 -3.05 -8.02 -0.04
N ASP A 145 -3.37 -7.36 -1.13
CA ASP A 145 -4.02 -7.99 -2.27
C ASP A 145 -3.14 -9.05 -2.96
N ASP A 146 -1.83 -8.86 -3.01
CA ASP A 146 -0.88 -9.85 -3.50
C ASP A 146 -1.00 -11.18 -2.73
N VAL A 147 -1.05 -11.10 -1.40
CA VAL A 147 -1.20 -12.30 -0.55
C VAL A 147 -2.59 -12.90 -0.68
N PHE A 148 -3.63 -12.06 -0.82
CA PHE A 148 -4.98 -12.52 -1.09
C PHE A 148 -5.05 -13.31 -2.40
N LEU A 149 -4.45 -12.81 -3.49
CA LEU A 149 -4.42 -13.46 -4.80
C LEU A 149 -3.62 -14.78 -4.79
N LEU A 150 -2.54 -14.86 -3.99
CA LEU A 150 -1.73 -16.08 -3.85
C LEU A 150 -2.41 -17.17 -3.05
N ASN A 151 -3.12 -16.82 -1.99
CA ASN A 151 -3.51 -17.79 -0.96
C ASN A 151 -5.03 -17.95 -0.81
N ASN A 152 -5.87 -17.22 -1.57
CA ASN A 152 -7.30 -17.13 -1.31
C ASN A 152 -7.57 -16.75 0.16
N GLY A 153 -6.89 -15.70 0.62
CA GLY A 153 -6.93 -15.26 2.01
C GLY A 153 -8.32 -14.79 2.47
N PRO A 154 -8.47 -14.44 3.76
CA PRO A 154 -9.73 -13.96 4.31
C PRO A 154 -10.12 -12.60 3.72
N ALA A 155 -11.42 -12.31 3.72
CA ALA A 155 -11.94 -11.01 3.32
C ALA A 155 -11.44 -9.92 4.29
N PRO A 156 -10.93 -8.77 3.81
CA PRO A 156 -10.36 -7.73 4.67
C PRO A 156 -11.38 -7.17 5.66
N ARG A 157 -12.68 -7.16 5.34
CA ARG A 157 -13.73 -6.72 6.26
C ARG A 157 -13.82 -7.51 7.57
N GLU A 158 -13.28 -8.74 7.60
CA GLU A 158 -13.28 -9.54 8.82
C GLU A 158 -12.42 -8.93 9.92
N ALA A 159 -11.39 -8.16 9.54
CA ALA A 159 -10.51 -7.45 10.45
C ALA A 159 -11.24 -6.35 11.27
N LEU A 160 -12.37 -5.82 10.79
CA LEU A 160 -13.16 -4.81 11.50
C LEU A 160 -13.70 -5.29 12.85
N ARG A 161 -13.67 -6.60 13.10
CA ARG A 161 -14.09 -7.21 14.37
C ARG A 161 -12.95 -7.31 15.39
N LEU A 162 -11.71 -7.06 14.96
CA LEU A 162 -10.53 -7.18 15.80
C LEU A 162 -10.22 -5.84 16.48
N GLU A 163 -9.57 -5.89 17.64
CA GLU A 163 -9.16 -4.70 18.40
C GLU A 163 -7.89 -4.10 17.82
N GLY A 164 -7.87 -2.77 17.66
CA GLY A 164 -6.72 -2.00 17.19
C GLY A 164 -6.96 -1.27 15.86
N VAL A 165 -5.88 -0.84 15.21
CA VAL A 165 -5.93 -0.18 13.90
C VAL A 165 -5.64 -1.18 12.80
N PHE A 166 -6.52 -1.27 11.82
CA PHE A 166 -6.35 -2.13 10.66
C PHE A 166 -5.62 -1.38 9.54
N VAL A 167 -4.45 -1.85 9.17
CA VAL A 167 -3.69 -1.33 8.02
C VAL A 167 -3.85 -2.30 6.85
N ILE A 168 -4.32 -1.79 5.71
CA ILE A 168 -4.46 -2.55 4.46
C ILE A 168 -3.52 -2.00 3.41
N ASP A 169 -3.14 -2.87 2.48
CA ASP A 169 -2.40 -2.51 1.29
C ASP A 169 -3.01 -3.13 0.04
N PHE A 170 -2.99 -2.37 -1.08
CA PHE A 170 -3.40 -2.88 -2.36
C PHE A 170 -2.80 -2.09 -3.53
N HIS A 171 -2.86 -2.69 -4.72
CA HIS A 171 -2.34 -2.13 -5.96
C HIS A 171 -3.47 -1.65 -6.88
N PRO A 172 -3.38 -0.45 -7.46
CA PRO A 172 -4.40 0.07 -8.38
C PRO A 172 -4.74 -0.89 -9.52
N ILE A 173 -3.75 -1.61 -10.04
CA ILE A 173 -3.95 -2.55 -11.15
C ILE A 173 -4.83 -3.75 -10.75
N HIS A 174 -4.61 -4.34 -9.57
CA HIS A 174 -5.42 -5.45 -9.08
C HIS A 174 -6.84 -5.00 -8.74
N TYR A 175 -6.97 -3.78 -8.20
CA TYR A 175 -8.27 -3.16 -7.93
C TYR A 175 -9.05 -2.90 -9.23
N PHE A 176 -8.39 -2.31 -10.23
CA PHE A 176 -9.02 -2.01 -11.53
C PHE A 176 -9.48 -3.28 -12.24
N LEU A 177 -8.61 -4.28 -12.35
CA LEU A 177 -8.93 -5.54 -13.01
C LEU A 177 -9.91 -6.42 -12.23
N ASN A 178 -10.15 -6.11 -10.95
CA ASN A 178 -10.89 -6.96 -10.01
C ASN A 178 -10.33 -8.40 -9.99
N CYS A 179 -9.00 -8.53 -9.90
CA CYS A 179 -8.29 -9.80 -9.95
C CYS A 179 -8.80 -10.79 -8.89
N ILE A 180 -9.03 -12.05 -9.27
CA ILE A 180 -9.36 -13.14 -8.36
C ILE A 180 -8.18 -14.10 -8.15
N SER A 181 -7.16 -14.00 -9.00
CA SER A 181 -5.90 -14.74 -8.91
C SER A 181 -4.80 -14.00 -9.64
N TYR A 182 -3.55 -14.41 -9.42
CA TYR A 182 -2.42 -13.89 -10.20
C TYR A 182 -2.51 -14.15 -11.70
N ASP A 183 -3.23 -15.17 -12.13
CA ASP A 183 -3.41 -15.48 -13.55
C ASP A 183 -4.10 -14.31 -14.29
N ASP A 184 -5.00 -13.58 -13.61
CA ASP A 184 -5.66 -12.40 -14.19
C ASP A 184 -4.66 -11.28 -14.44
N TYR A 185 -3.79 -10.99 -13.46
CA TYR A 185 -2.73 -10.00 -13.60
C TYR A 185 -1.68 -10.44 -14.63
N ASP A 186 -1.24 -11.70 -14.59
CA ASP A 186 -0.22 -12.24 -15.52
C ASP A 186 -0.68 -12.20 -16.97
N ALA A 187 -1.98 -12.38 -17.22
CA ALA A 187 -2.57 -12.22 -18.56
C ALA A 187 -2.44 -10.78 -19.09
N CYS A 188 -2.35 -9.79 -18.19
CA CYS A 188 -2.25 -8.37 -18.53
C CYS A 188 -0.81 -7.81 -18.43
N ARG A 189 0.14 -8.53 -17.80
CA ARG A 189 1.48 -8.03 -17.45
C ARG A 189 2.27 -7.44 -18.61
N GLY A 190 2.07 -7.92 -19.85
CA GLY A 190 2.73 -7.39 -21.05
C GLY A 190 2.08 -6.13 -21.64
N HIS A 191 0.96 -5.66 -21.08
CA HIS A 191 0.08 -4.62 -21.64
C HIS A 191 -0.35 -3.59 -20.58
N LEU A 192 0.47 -3.39 -19.52
CA LEU A 192 0.11 -2.51 -18.39
C LEU A 192 0.00 -1.03 -18.75
N ASP A 193 0.53 -0.62 -19.89
CA ASP A 193 0.42 0.70 -20.50
C ASP A 193 -0.74 0.84 -21.51
N GLU A 194 -1.46 -0.27 -21.79
CA GLU A 194 -2.55 -0.31 -22.76
C GLU A 194 -3.92 -0.34 -22.06
N VAL A 195 -4.39 0.82 -21.56
CA VAL A 195 -5.64 0.93 -20.77
C VAL A 195 -6.84 0.28 -21.48
N GLY A 196 -6.93 0.38 -22.80
CA GLY A 196 -8.01 -0.26 -23.59
C GLY A 196 -7.97 -1.79 -23.49
N PHE A 197 -6.77 -2.37 -23.54
CA PHE A 197 -6.58 -3.80 -23.34
C PHE A 197 -6.95 -4.23 -21.90
N LEU A 198 -6.49 -3.47 -20.91
CA LEU A 198 -6.82 -3.73 -19.52
C LEU A 198 -8.32 -3.70 -19.26
N ALA A 199 -9.04 -2.75 -19.86
CA ALA A 199 -10.50 -2.63 -19.72
C ALA A 199 -11.27 -3.84 -20.26
N GLU A 200 -10.73 -4.55 -21.25
CA GLU A 200 -11.33 -5.78 -21.80
C GLU A 200 -11.11 -7.00 -20.87
N HIS A 201 -10.19 -6.87 -19.89
CA HIS A 201 -9.82 -7.96 -18.96
C HIS A 201 -10.34 -7.74 -17.55
N VAL A 202 -11.10 -6.66 -17.31
CA VAL A 202 -11.75 -6.43 -16.02
C VAL A 202 -12.75 -7.55 -15.72
N ARG A 203 -12.63 -8.14 -14.54
CA ARG A 203 -13.60 -9.12 -14.05
C ARG A 203 -14.92 -8.44 -13.69
N GLU A 204 -16.02 -9.14 -13.95
CA GLU A 204 -17.35 -8.65 -13.58
C GLU A 204 -17.47 -8.41 -12.07
N PRO A 205 -18.16 -7.35 -11.63
CA PRO A 205 -18.48 -7.13 -10.23
C PRO A 205 -19.21 -8.35 -9.62
N GLY A 206 -18.84 -8.71 -8.41
CA GLY A 206 -19.38 -9.88 -7.71
C GLY A 206 -18.67 -11.19 -8.03
N SER A 207 -17.56 -11.15 -8.79
CA SER A 207 -16.70 -12.32 -9.02
C SER A 207 -15.86 -12.71 -7.79
N GLY A 208 -15.81 -11.88 -6.77
CA GLY A 208 -15.05 -12.09 -5.52
C GLY A 208 -13.59 -11.63 -5.58
N GLY A 209 -13.24 -10.82 -6.58
CA GLY A 209 -11.90 -10.28 -6.75
C GLY A 209 -11.54 -9.16 -5.79
N VAL A 210 -10.35 -8.59 -5.99
CA VAL A 210 -9.78 -7.53 -5.12
C VAL A 210 -10.70 -6.33 -4.98
N ALA A 211 -11.29 -5.85 -6.09
CA ALA A 211 -12.21 -4.73 -6.03
C ALA A 211 -13.47 -5.06 -5.20
N ASP A 212 -14.05 -6.24 -5.41
CA ASP A 212 -15.22 -6.67 -4.65
C ASP A 212 -14.92 -6.74 -3.16
N GLN A 213 -13.76 -7.31 -2.78
CA GLN A 213 -13.33 -7.45 -1.39
C GLN A 213 -13.13 -6.07 -0.71
N LEU A 214 -12.48 -5.14 -1.41
CA LEU A 214 -12.24 -3.80 -0.89
C LEU A 214 -13.53 -2.96 -0.86
N GLN A 215 -14.40 -3.08 -1.87
CA GLN A 215 -15.70 -2.41 -1.86
C GLN A 215 -16.60 -2.91 -0.74
N GLU A 216 -16.61 -4.22 -0.45
CA GLU A 216 -17.33 -4.76 0.70
C GLU A 216 -16.79 -4.21 2.03
N LEU A 217 -15.47 -4.02 2.16
CA LEU A 217 -14.87 -3.36 3.32
C LEU A 217 -15.31 -1.90 3.42
N PHE A 218 -15.16 -1.14 2.32
CA PHE A 218 -15.43 0.30 2.32
C PHE A 218 -16.93 0.64 2.49
N ASP A 219 -17.81 -0.23 2.03
CA ASP A 219 -19.26 -0.09 2.16
C ASP A 219 -19.83 -0.67 3.48
N ASP A 220 -18.97 -1.31 4.31
CA ASP A 220 -19.41 -1.86 5.59
C ASP A 220 -19.88 -0.74 6.55
N GLN A 221 -21.03 -0.97 7.20
CA GLN A 221 -21.59 0.00 8.13
C GLN A 221 -20.68 0.28 9.33
N VAL A 222 -19.84 -0.69 9.72
CA VAL A 222 -18.85 -0.49 10.79
C VAL A 222 -17.75 0.43 10.29
N MET A 223 -17.25 0.22 9.06
CA MET A 223 -16.23 1.08 8.43
C MET A 223 -16.66 2.55 8.42
N SER A 224 -17.94 2.84 8.12
CA SER A 224 -18.45 4.22 8.10
C SER A 224 -18.46 4.91 9.48
N GLN A 225 -18.23 4.18 10.56
CA GLN A 225 -18.22 4.68 11.94
C GLN A 225 -16.82 4.77 12.55
N ILE A 226 -15.79 4.25 11.87
CA ILE A 226 -14.40 4.29 12.31
C ILE A 226 -13.60 5.27 11.45
N PRO A 227 -12.60 5.98 12.03
CA PRO A 227 -11.81 6.94 11.26
C PRO A 227 -10.88 6.25 10.29
N CYS A 228 -10.71 6.84 9.09
CA CYS A 228 -9.49 6.68 8.34
C CYS A 228 -8.36 7.40 9.05
N VAL A 229 -7.23 6.73 9.25
CA VAL A 229 -6.07 7.28 9.94
C VAL A 229 -4.86 7.30 9.00
N GLU A 230 -4.06 8.36 9.10
CA GLU A 230 -2.83 8.44 8.31
C GLU A 230 -1.74 7.53 8.89
N LEU A 231 -0.95 6.93 8.02
CA LEU A 231 0.12 6.00 8.42
C LEU A 231 1.13 6.69 9.36
N VAL A 232 1.47 7.94 9.08
CA VAL A 232 2.45 8.71 9.86
C VAL A 232 1.96 9.15 11.25
N ASP A 233 0.65 9.05 11.50
CA ASP A 233 0.06 9.32 12.81
C ASP A 233 0.06 8.09 13.74
N LEU A 234 0.31 6.92 13.19
CA LEU A 234 0.38 5.68 13.94
C LEU A 234 1.66 5.64 14.81
N LYS A 235 1.50 5.41 16.10
CA LYS A 235 2.59 5.45 17.08
C LYS A 235 2.59 4.20 17.95
N PRO A 236 3.77 3.75 18.40
CA PRO A 236 3.86 2.72 19.40
C PRO A 236 3.03 3.08 20.64
N PRO A 237 2.36 2.10 21.27
CA PRO A 237 1.69 2.34 22.54
C PRO A 237 2.70 2.83 23.59
N LYS A 238 2.27 3.77 24.44
CA LYS A 238 3.11 4.24 25.54
C LYS A 238 3.33 3.06 26.49
N LEU A 239 4.59 2.75 26.76
CA LEU A 239 4.93 1.80 27.82
C LEU A 239 4.42 2.38 29.15
N SER A 240 3.52 1.65 29.78
CA SER A 240 2.97 1.97 31.10
C SER A 240 4.00 1.69 32.20
#